data_5d8c6cb469c2f53177ac6f70d907de8b
#
_entry.id   5d8c6cb469c2f53177ac6f70d907de8b
#
_cell.length_a   1.000
_cell.length_b   1.000
_cell.length_c   1.000
_cell.angle_alpha   90.00
_cell.angle_beta   90.00
_cell.angle_gamma   90.00
#
_symmetry.space_group_name_H-M   'P 1'
#
loop_
_entity.id
_entity.type
_entity.pdbx_description
1 polymer ?
#
loop_
_entity_poly.entity_id
_entity_poly.type
_entity_poly.pdbx_seq_one_letter_code
_entity_poly.pdbx_strand_id
1 'polypeptide(L)'
;GADLANLVNEGALLAARRNKRLVTMQEFEDAKDKVMMGAERRSMAMTEEEKLATAYHEAGHALINVLLPQNDPLHKVTIIPRGRALGVTMSLPERDKLSYSKKWCEARLAMIFGGRVAEQLIYGEDHLNTGASNDIQQATNLARAMVTEWGMSEKLGPLRYNENQQEVFLGHAITQRQNMSEATAQIIDGEVRRIVSEGYHKAREIIFANRDKLEAITQALMEYETISGEECITVMNGGRIVRANDDENTKGPAGPAVPVAGRP
;
A
#
# COMPACT_ATOMS: atom_id res chain seq x y z
N GLY A 1 22.65 -0.53 -9.35
CA GLY A 1 23.42 -1.78 -9.42
C GLY A 1 23.11 -2.73 -8.27
N ALA A 2 23.21 -2.29 -7.02
CA ALA A 2 23.03 -3.15 -5.84
C ALA A 2 21.61 -3.78 -5.75
N ASP A 3 20.57 -3.00 -6.00
CA ASP A 3 19.19 -3.48 -5.93
C ASP A 3 18.88 -4.54 -7.00
N LEU A 4 19.41 -4.34 -8.23
CA LEU A 4 19.28 -5.35 -9.29
C LEU A 4 20.04 -6.65 -8.95
N ALA A 5 21.23 -6.55 -8.38
CA ALA A 5 21.97 -7.71 -7.93
C ALA A 5 21.22 -8.46 -6.81
N ASN A 6 20.63 -7.72 -5.87
CA ASN A 6 19.79 -8.30 -4.82
C ASN A 6 18.55 -8.99 -5.40
N LEU A 7 17.87 -8.36 -6.37
CA LEU A 7 16.71 -8.94 -7.05
C LEU A 7 17.05 -10.27 -7.75
N VAL A 8 18.17 -10.31 -8.49
CA VAL A 8 18.64 -11.52 -9.17
C VAL A 8 18.99 -12.63 -8.18
N ASN A 9 19.66 -12.29 -7.07
CA ASN A 9 19.99 -13.24 -6.03
C ASN A 9 18.72 -13.81 -5.36
N GLU A 10 17.76 -12.96 -5.01
CA GLU A 10 16.48 -13.40 -4.43
C GLU A 10 15.67 -14.27 -5.39
N GLY A 11 15.64 -13.94 -6.67
CA GLY A 11 15.01 -14.76 -7.71
C GLY A 11 15.64 -16.15 -7.82
N ALA A 12 16.97 -16.24 -7.78
CA ALA A 12 17.69 -17.50 -7.79
C ALA A 12 17.39 -18.35 -6.53
N LEU A 13 17.36 -17.72 -5.35
CA LEU A 13 16.99 -18.38 -4.09
C LEU A 13 15.55 -18.91 -4.10
N LEU A 14 14.61 -18.17 -4.68
CA LEU A 14 13.22 -18.61 -4.83
C LEU A 14 13.10 -19.79 -5.79
N ALA A 15 13.81 -19.77 -6.93
CA ALA A 15 13.85 -20.88 -7.88
C ALA A 15 14.42 -22.15 -7.21
N ALA A 16 15.51 -22.03 -6.45
CA ALA A 16 16.12 -23.13 -5.71
C ALA A 16 15.15 -23.74 -4.69
N ARG A 17 14.44 -22.91 -3.91
CA ARG A 17 13.42 -23.37 -2.94
C ARG A 17 12.26 -24.12 -3.59
N ARG A 18 11.94 -23.80 -4.85
CA ARG A 18 10.90 -24.47 -5.66
C ARG A 18 11.43 -25.65 -6.46
N ASN A 19 12.68 -26.06 -6.25
CA ASN A 19 13.37 -27.12 -6.99
C ASN A 19 13.40 -26.88 -8.52
N LYS A 20 13.38 -25.61 -8.95
CA LYS A 20 13.50 -25.23 -10.35
C LYS A 20 14.97 -25.10 -10.76
N ARG A 21 15.31 -25.53 -11.97
CA ARG A 21 16.67 -25.40 -12.53
C ARG A 21 16.92 -24.04 -13.19
N LEU A 22 15.86 -23.33 -13.54
CA LEU A 22 15.91 -22.04 -14.21
C LEU A 22 15.08 -21.03 -13.43
N VAL A 23 15.55 -19.78 -13.38
CA VAL A 23 14.79 -18.65 -12.87
C VAL A 23 13.89 -18.16 -13.99
N THR A 24 12.59 -18.14 -13.74
CA THR A 24 11.60 -17.61 -14.70
C THR A 24 11.17 -16.19 -14.28
N MET A 25 10.38 -15.52 -15.11
CA MET A 25 9.83 -14.21 -14.77
C MET A 25 9.00 -14.24 -13.47
N GLN A 26 8.34 -15.38 -13.19
CA GLN A 26 7.57 -15.54 -11.95
C GLN A 26 8.46 -15.42 -10.70
N GLU A 27 9.65 -16.03 -10.70
CA GLU A 27 10.59 -15.90 -9.58
C GLU A 27 11.11 -14.47 -9.44
N PHE A 28 11.27 -13.73 -10.54
CA PHE A 28 11.64 -12.32 -10.49
C PHE A 28 10.52 -11.43 -9.96
N GLU A 29 9.27 -11.67 -10.34
CA GLU A 29 8.12 -10.96 -9.79
C GLU A 29 7.96 -11.21 -8.28
N ASP A 30 8.07 -12.47 -7.86
CA ASP A 30 8.01 -12.84 -6.43
C ASP A 30 9.20 -12.26 -5.64
N ALA A 31 10.39 -12.21 -6.25
CA ALA A 31 11.57 -11.58 -5.66
C ALA A 31 11.39 -10.06 -5.53
N LYS A 32 10.82 -9.42 -6.54
CA LYS A 32 10.47 -8.00 -6.50
C LYS A 32 9.51 -7.71 -5.34
N ASP A 33 8.45 -8.50 -5.22
CA ASP A 33 7.49 -8.36 -4.12
C ASP A 33 8.16 -8.52 -2.75
N LYS A 34 9.05 -9.52 -2.61
CA LYS A 34 9.79 -9.74 -1.37
C LYS A 34 10.73 -8.58 -1.02
N VAL A 35 11.43 -8.04 -2.02
CA VAL A 35 12.38 -6.92 -1.82
C VAL A 35 11.63 -5.63 -1.47
N MET A 36 10.50 -5.37 -2.13
CA MET A 36 9.75 -4.12 -1.98
C MET A 36 8.77 -4.11 -0.81
N MET A 37 8.06 -5.21 -0.58
CA MET A 37 7.03 -5.32 0.46
C MET A 37 7.47 -6.10 1.69
N GLY A 38 8.63 -6.74 1.66
CA GLY A 38 9.11 -7.66 2.71
C GLY A 38 8.66 -9.10 2.51
N ALA A 39 9.26 -10.01 3.30
CA ALA A 39 8.92 -11.42 3.26
C ALA A 39 7.51 -11.69 3.79
N GLU A 40 6.77 -12.59 3.14
CA GLU A 40 5.48 -13.08 3.62
C GLU A 40 5.61 -13.81 4.96
N ARG A 41 4.67 -13.57 5.86
CA ARG A 41 4.57 -14.18 7.18
C ARG A 41 3.33 -15.07 7.26
N ARG A 42 3.22 -16.07 6.38
CA ARG A 42 2.06 -17.01 6.33
C ARG A 42 1.88 -17.82 7.60
N SER A 43 2.90 -17.93 8.45
CA SER A 43 2.81 -18.59 9.75
C SER A 43 2.12 -17.75 10.83
N MET A 44 1.84 -16.49 10.55
CA MET A 44 1.10 -15.64 11.47
C MET A 44 -0.39 -15.98 11.37
N ALA A 45 -0.91 -16.59 12.42
CA ALA A 45 -2.34 -16.89 12.51
C ALA A 45 -3.10 -15.60 12.78
N MET A 46 -3.97 -15.21 11.86
CA MET A 46 -4.95 -14.13 12.03
C MET A 46 -6.33 -14.76 12.16
N THR A 47 -7.17 -14.18 13.00
CA THR A 47 -8.59 -14.55 13.04
C THR A 47 -9.30 -14.07 11.77
N GLU A 48 -10.45 -14.64 11.44
CA GLU A 48 -11.23 -14.19 10.28
C GLU A 48 -11.69 -12.73 10.42
N GLU A 49 -11.94 -12.29 11.67
CA GLU A 49 -12.26 -10.89 11.95
C GLU A 49 -11.07 -9.95 11.67
N GLU A 50 -9.86 -10.34 12.08
CA GLU A 50 -8.64 -9.57 11.80
C GLU A 50 -8.32 -9.53 10.31
N LYS A 51 -8.53 -10.64 9.60
CA LYS A 51 -8.37 -10.67 8.13
C LYS A 51 -9.37 -9.76 7.44
N LEU A 52 -10.64 -9.79 7.87
CA LEU A 52 -11.68 -8.94 7.31
C LEU A 52 -11.40 -7.46 7.56
N ALA A 53 -10.98 -7.11 8.78
CA ALA A 53 -10.61 -5.75 9.12
C ALA A 53 -9.42 -5.27 8.27
N THR A 54 -8.39 -6.12 8.10
CA THR A 54 -7.25 -5.85 7.22
C THR A 54 -7.69 -5.70 5.77
N ALA A 55 -8.62 -6.54 5.29
CA ALA A 55 -9.13 -6.47 3.92
C ALA A 55 -9.88 -5.15 3.66
N TYR A 56 -10.70 -4.67 4.57
CA TYR A 56 -11.32 -3.35 4.44
C TYR A 56 -10.30 -2.22 4.46
N HIS A 57 -9.29 -2.31 5.33
CA HIS A 57 -8.22 -1.32 5.40
C HIS A 57 -7.47 -1.21 4.07
N GLU A 58 -6.97 -2.31 3.55
CA GLU A 58 -6.24 -2.34 2.29
C GLU A 58 -7.13 -1.99 1.08
N ALA A 59 -8.39 -2.46 1.09
CA ALA A 59 -9.38 -2.08 0.07
C ALA A 59 -9.64 -0.57 0.05
N GLY A 60 -9.64 0.08 1.22
CA GLY A 60 -9.77 1.54 1.32
C GLY A 60 -8.62 2.28 0.64
N HIS A 61 -7.39 1.88 0.87
CA HIS A 61 -6.21 2.41 0.17
C HIS A 61 -6.29 2.18 -1.34
N ALA A 62 -6.60 0.94 -1.74
CA ALA A 62 -6.68 0.55 -3.14
C ALA A 62 -7.77 1.31 -3.91
N LEU A 63 -8.96 1.44 -3.33
CA LEU A 63 -10.10 2.16 -3.92
C LEU A 63 -9.74 3.61 -4.23
N ILE A 64 -9.19 4.33 -3.26
CA ILE A 64 -8.79 5.73 -3.46
C ILE A 64 -7.64 5.83 -4.46
N ASN A 65 -6.69 4.90 -4.41
CA ASN A 65 -5.58 4.88 -5.35
C ASN A 65 -6.06 4.81 -6.79
N VAL A 66 -7.01 3.92 -7.07
CA VAL A 66 -7.57 3.73 -8.43
C VAL A 66 -8.43 4.90 -8.87
N LEU A 67 -9.23 5.47 -7.95
CA LEU A 67 -10.16 6.55 -8.28
C LEU A 67 -9.50 7.93 -8.43
N LEU A 68 -8.30 8.13 -7.90
CA LEU A 68 -7.55 9.37 -8.05
C LEU A 68 -6.37 9.18 -9.03
N PRO A 69 -6.52 9.62 -10.29
CA PRO A 69 -5.52 9.38 -11.35
C PRO A 69 -4.19 10.10 -11.13
N GLN A 70 -4.09 10.96 -10.11
CA GLN A 70 -2.83 11.59 -9.72
C GLN A 70 -1.92 10.65 -8.95
N ASN A 71 -2.46 9.60 -8.33
CA ASN A 71 -1.66 8.57 -7.67
C ASN A 71 -0.89 7.74 -8.69
N ASP A 72 0.15 7.05 -8.21
CA ASP A 72 0.85 6.06 -9.02
C ASP A 72 -0.05 4.85 -9.24
N PRO A 73 0.09 4.15 -10.38
CA PRO A 73 -0.71 2.97 -10.67
C PRO A 73 -0.66 1.93 -9.54
N LEU A 74 -1.80 1.38 -9.19
CA LEU A 74 -1.89 0.30 -8.22
C LEU A 74 -1.21 -0.93 -8.81
N HIS A 75 -0.21 -1.45 -8.10
CA HIS A 75 0.51 -2.65 -8.49
C HIS A 75 -0.12 -3.90 -7.89
N LYS A 76 -0.28 -3.92 -6.57
CA LYS A 76 -0.74 -5.10 -5.84
C LYS A 76 -1.35 -4.71 -4.50
N VAL A 77 -2.36 -5.49 -4.08
CA VAL A 77 -2.97 -5.42 -2.74
C VAL A 77 -2.95 -6.80 -2.12
N THR A 78 -2.54 -6.90 -0.88
CA THR A 78 -2.47 -8.18 -0.16
C THR A 78 -2.85 -8.03 1.31
N ILE A 79 -3.54 -9.03 1.83
CA ILE A 79 -3.83 -9.18 3.27
C ILE A 79 -2.92 -10.24 3.92
N ILE A 80 -1.95 -10.77 3.16
CA ILE A 80 -0.92 -11.65 3.72
C ILE A 80 0.07 -10.76 4.48
N PRO A 81 0.30 -11.00 5.79
CA PRO A 81 1.22 -10.19 6.57
C PRO A 81 2.63 -10.20 5.97
N ARG A 82 3.25 -9.00 5.89
CA ARG A 82 4.61 -8.81 5.38
C ARG A 82 5.41 -7.90 6.31
N GLY A 83 6.57 -8.36 6.75
CA GLY A 83 7.39 -7.61 7.70
C GLY A 83 6.61 -7.30 8.99
N ARG A 84 6.30 -6.03 9.24
CA ARG A 84 5.50 -5.57 10.39
C ARG A 84 4.05 -5.24 10.02
N ALA A 85 3.72 -5.19 8.73
CA ALA A 85 2.39 -4.87 8.25
C ALA A 85 1.50 -6.13 8.21
N LEU A 86 0.21 -5.97 8.53
CA LEU A 86 -0.79 -7.03 8.43
C LEU A 86 -1.30 -7.20 7.00
N GLY A 87 -1.28 -6.12 6.22
CA GLY A 87 -1.55 -6.07 4.79
C GLY A 87 -0.67 -5.03 4.11
N VAL A 88 -0.69 -4.98 2.80
CA VAL A 88 0.06 -3.99 2.01
C VAL A 88 -0.69 -3.64 0.73
N THR A 89 -0.91 -2.36 0.53
CA THR A 89 -1.33 -1.78 -0.75
C THR A 89 -0.15 -1.10 -1.42
N MET A 90 0.27 -1.61 -2.56
CA MET A 90 1.47 -1.15 -3.25
C MET A 90 1.14 -0.50 -4.58
N SER A 91 1.65 0.72 -4.76
CA SER A 91 1.62 1.46 -6.03
C SER A 91 3.03 1.56 -6.58
N LEU A 92 3.16 1.47 -7.90
CA LEU A 92 4.44 1.63 -8.59
C LEU A 92 4.32 2.67 -9.69
N PRO A 93 5.22 3.65 -9.76
CA PRO A 93 5.26 4.59 -10.87
C PRO A 93 5.67 3.87 -12.16
N GLU A 94 5.03 4.21 -13.29
CA GLU A 94 5.38 3.67 -14.62
C GLU A 94 6.79 4.08 -15.08
N ARG A 95 7.31 5.16 -14.52
CA ARG A 95 8.65 5.70 -14.81
C ARG A 95 9.22 6.38 -13.58
N ASP A 96 10.51 6.57 -13.55
CA ASP A 96 11.15 7.32 -12.47
C ASP A 96 10.60 8.73 -12.38
N LYS A 97 10.09 9.11 -11.21
CA LYS A 97 9.58 10.45 -10.92
C LYS A 97 10.68 11.28 -10.27
N LEU A 98 11.06 12.36 -10.91
CA LEU A 98 12.06 13.29 -10.40
C LEU A 98 11.45 14.38 -9.49
N SER A 99 10.13 14.57 -9.54
CA SER A 99 9.41 15.56 -8.74
C SER A 99 7.95 15.16 -8.52
N TYR A 100 7.36 15.67 -7.47
CA TYR A 100 5.98 15.45 -7.11
C TYR A 100 5.21 16.77 -7.11
N SER A 101 4.06 16.81 -7.78
CA SER A 101 3.20 18.00 -7.79
C SER A 101 2.37 18.09 -6.50
N LYS A 102 1.89 19.29 -6.18
CA LYS A 102 0.94 19.50 -5.07
C LYS A 102 -0.31 18.58 -5.20
N LYS A 103 -0.85 18.44 -6.41
CA LYS A 103 -1.99 17.54 -6.69
C LYS A 103 -1.68 16.07 -6.41
N TRP A 104 -0.45 15.64 -6.70
CA TRP A 104 -0.02 14.28 -6.34
C TRP A 104 0.04 14.11 -4.82
N CYS A 105 0.61 15.08 -4.10
CA CYS A 105 0.67 15.05 -2.64
C CYS A 105 -0.73 15.00 -2.00
N GLU A 106 -1.66 15.81 -2.50
CA GLU A 106 -3.06 15.83 -2.04
C GLU A 106 -3.76 14.49 -2.29
N ALA A 107 -3.59 13.89 -3.48
CA ALA A 107 -4.13 12.58 -3.80
C ALA A 107 -3.50 11.46 -2.94
N ARG A 108 -2.19 11.55 -2.71
CA ARG A 108 -1.46 10.63 -1.84
C ARG A 108 -1.95 10.70 -0.39
N LEU A 109 -2.21 11.90 0.14
CA LEU A 109 -2.80 12.08 1.46
C LEU A 109 -4.17 11.41 1.57
N ALA A 110 -5.04 11.63 0.59
CA ALA A 110 -6.33 10.96 0.57
C ALA A 110 -6.19 9.44 0.54
N MET A 111 -5.26 8.91 -0.28
CA MET A 111 -5.01 7.47 -0.37
C MET A 111 -4.51 6.89 0.96
N ILE A 112 -3.60 7.58 1.65
CA ILE A 112 -3.08 7.16 2.96
C ILE A 112 -4.21 7.07 4.00
N PHE A 113 -5.22 7.93 3.97
CA PHE A 113 -6.36 7.85 4.89
C PHE A 113 -7.41 6.81 4.49
N GLY A 114 -7.29 6.18 3.31
CA GLY A 114 -8.25 5.22 2.79
C GLY A 114 -8.55 4.09 3.75
N GLY A 115 -7.51 3.45 4.31
CA GLY A 115 -7.66 2.35 5.25
C GLY A 115 -8.42 2.76 6.52
N ARG A 116 -8.00 3.86 7.13
CA ARG A 116 -8.65 4.39 8.34
C ARG A 116 -10.12 4.73 8.13
N VAL A 117 -10.44 5.35 6.99
CA VAL A 117 -11.82 5.74 6.66
C VAL A 117 -12.69 4.53 6.34
N ALA A 118 -12.13 3.51 5.68
CA ALA A 118 -12.84 2.27 5.42
C ALA A 118 -13.20 1.54 6.73
N GLU A 119 -12.25 1.41 7.67
CA GLU A 119 -12.52 0.87 9.01
C GLU A 119 -13.62 1.65 9.73
N GLN A 120 -13.56 2.99 9.69
CA GLN A 120 -14.57 3.85 10.32
C GLN A 120 -15.96 3.66 9.73
N LEU A 121 -16.07 3.51 8.40
CA LEU A 121 -17.35 3.27 7.72
C LEU A 121 -17.98 1.95 8.15
N ILE A 122 -17.19 0.90 8.35
CA ILE A 122 -17.67 -0.46 8.59
C ILE A 122 -17.90 -0.72 10.08
N TYR A 123 -16.95 -0.32 10.93
CA TYR A 123 -16.96 -0.65 12.35
C TYR A 123 -17.42 0.50 13.26
N GLY A 124 -17.51 1.74 12.73
CA GLY A 124 -17.83 2.94 13.50
C GLY A 124 -16.61 3.54 14.21
N GLU A 125 -16.80 4.73 14.76
CA GLU A 125 -15.72 5.50 15.42
C GLU A 125 -15.20 4.84 16.70
N ASP A 126 -16.06 4.18 17.44
CA ASP A 126 -15.71 3.56 18.73
C ASP A 126 -14.83 2.31 18.59
N HIS A 127 -14.75 1.74 17.40
CA HIS A 127 -13.96 0.53 17.11
C HIS A 127 -12.65 0.86 16.36
N LEU A 128 -12.26 2.14 16.30
CA LEU A 128 -11.01 2.54 15.71
C LEU A 128 -9.83 1.98 16.52
N ASN A 129 -8.89 1.35 15.82
CA ASN A 129 -7.74 0.70 16.43
C ASN A 129 -6.41 1.43 16.08
N THR A 130 -5.30 0.91 16.58
CA THR A 130 -3.97 1.47 16.37
C THR A 130 -3.33 1.09 15.02
N GLY A 131 -4.00 0.27 14.20
CA GLY A 131 -3.47 -0.24 12.92
C GLY A 131 -3.07 0.87 11.96
N ALA A 132 -3.87 1.94 11.89
CA ALA A 132 -3.60 3.09 11.05
C ALA A 132 -2.51 4.07 11.58
N SER A 133 -1.79 3.73 12.65
CA SER A 133 -0.79 4.64 13.24
C SER A 133 0.33 5.02 12.27
N ASN A 134 0.80 4.08 11.47
CA ASN A 134 1.80 4.32 10.44
C ASN A 134 1.28 5.24 9.33
N ASP A 135 0.04 5.09 8.92
CA ASP A 135 -0.60 5.92 7.91
C ASP A 135 -0.76 7.36 8.40
N ILE A 136 -1.21 7.53 9.64
CA ILE A 136 -1.31 8.85 10.27
C ILE A 136 0.06 9.52 10.33
N GLN A 137 1.12 8.77 10.67
CA GLN A 137 2.48 9.28 10.68
C GLN A 137 2.95 9.68 9.28
N GLN A 138 2.74 8.85 8.28
CA GLN A 138 3.09 9.14 6.88
C GLN A 138 2.35 10.38 6.37
N ALA A 139 1.03 10.49 6.61
CA ALA A 139 0.24 11.64 6.22
C ALA A 139 0.75 12.94 6.89
N THR A 140 1.05 12.88 8.18
CA THR A 140 1.58 14.03 8.93
C THR A 140 2.94 14.46 8.40
N ASN A 141 3.84 13.50 8.13
CA ASN A 141 5.17 13.79 7.59
C ASN A 141 5.08 14.39 6.18
N LEU A 142 4.21 13.87 5.32
CA LEU A 142 3.98 14.39 3.98
C LEU A 142 3.44 15.83 4.03
N ALA A 143 2.41 16.09 4.85
CA ALA A 143 1.84 17.41 5.01
C ALA A 143 2.87 18.39 5.58
N ARG A 144 3.69 17.98 6.54
CA ARG A 144 4.77 18.80 7.10
C ARG A 144 5.81 19.16 6.04
N ALA A 145 6.26 18.20 5.22
CA ALA A 145 7.18 18.45 4.12
C ALA A 145 6.59 19.43 3.08
N MET A 146 5.31 19.27 2.73
CA MET A 146 4.60 20.21 1.84
C MET A 146 4.65 21.65 2.37
N VAL A 147 4.49 21.82 3.67
CA VAL A 147 4.45 23.14 4.33
C VAL A 147 5.85 23.71 4.56
N THR A 148 6.78 22.90 5.09
CA THR A 148 8.06 23.40 5.61
C THR A 148 9.22 23.28 4.64
N GLU A 149 9.14 22.38 3.65
CA GLU A 149 10.26 22.10 2.75
C GLU A 149 9.98 22.52 1.30
N TRP A 150 8.75 22.30 0.84
CA TRP A 150 8.41 22.44 -0.59
C TRP A 150 7.64 23.70 -0.94
N GLY A 151 7.34 24.55 0.07
CA GLY A 151 6.67 25.85 -0.14
C GLY A 151 5.28 25.71 -0.75
N MET A 152 4.54 24.64 -0.41
CA MET A 152 3.21 24.38 -0.96
C MET A 152 2.07 25.00 -0.14
N SER A 153 2.37 25.73 0.94
CA SER A 153 1.40 26.52 1.72
C SER A 153 1.36 27.96 1.23
N GLU A 154 0.17 28.46 0.92
CA GLU A 154 -0.03 29.86 0.50
C GLU A 154 0.25 30.85 1.64
N LYS A 155 0.00 30.46 2.91
CA LYS A 155 0.19 31.32 4.07
C LYS A 155 1.67 31.52 4.42
N LEU A 156 2.49 30.50 4.14
CA LEU A 156 3.92 30.52 4.47
C LEU A 156 4.80 30.87 3.27
N GLY A 157 4.24 30.76 2.05
CA GLY A 157 4.96 31.05 0.82
C GLY A 157 6.09 30.06 0.51
N PRO A 158 6.92 30.36 -0.51
CA PRO A 158 7.99 29.48 -0.98
C PRO A 158 9.26 29.64 -0.11
N LEU A 159 9.13 29.45 1.18
CA LEU A 159 10.22 29.48 2.15
C LEU A 159 10.44 28.09 2.75
N ARG A 160 11.68 27.80 3.07
CA ARG A 160 12.06 26.57 3.76
C ARG A 160 12.19 26.83 5.26
N TYR A 161 11.41 26.12 6.04
CA TYR A 161 11.41 26.18 7.50
C TYR A 161 12.03 24.89 8.04
N ASN A 162 13.36 24.81 8.08
CA ASN A 162 14.05 23.66 8.67
C ASN A 162 14.10 23.80 10.19
N GLU A 163 13.63 22.80 10.91
CA GLU A 163 14.20 22.46 12.21
C GLU A 163 15.61 21.95 11.92
N ASN A 164 16.65 22.68 12.35
CA ASN A 164 18.02 22.19 12.28
C ASN A 164 18.10 20.89 13.11
N GLN A 165 17.97 19.75 12.46
CA GLN A 165 18.51 18.50 12.97
C GLN A 165 20.04 18.62 12.84
N GLN A 166 20.67 19.34 13.77
CA GLN A 166 22.10 19.19 13.94
C GLN A 166 22.34 17.78 14.47
N GLU A 167 23.00 16.99 13.65
CA GLU A 167 23.59 15.73 14.08
C GLU A 167 24.32 15.98 15.39
N VAL A 168 23.93 15.26 16.45
CA VAL A 168 24.61 15.28 17.75
C VAL A 168 25.94 14.54 17.53
N PHE A 169 26.95 15.27 17.09
CA PHE A 169 28.30 14.78 17.06
C PHE A 169 28.96 15.14 18.39
N LEU A 170 29.27 14.10 19.18
CA LEU A 170 30.07 14.16 20.41
C LEU A 170 29.52 15.06 21.55
N GLY A 171 28.45 14.62 22.22
CA GLY A 171 28.29 14.85 23.67
C GLY A 171 28.11 16.28 24.19
N HIS A 172 28.08 17.32 23.35
CA HIS A 172 27.76 18.68 23.74
C HIS A 172 26.29 19.01 23.40
N ALA A 173 25.47 19.14 24.42
CA ALA A 173 24.14 19.76 24.32
C ALA A 173 24.32 21.22 23.93
N ILE A 174 24.32 21.52 22.62
CA ILE A 174 24.20 22.88 22.13
C ILE A 174 22.76 23.29 22.30
N THR A 175 22.50 24.30 23.10
CA THR A 175 21.18 24.91 23.30
C THR A 175 20.57 25.18 21.94
N GLN A 176 19.48 24.46 21.60
CA GLN A 176 18.71 24.63 20.37
C GLN A 176 18.20 26.09 20.37
N ARG A 177 18.80 26.95 19.57
CA ARG A 177 18.16 28.19 19.19
C ARG A 177 17.04 27.81 18.23
N GLN A 178 15.81 27.87 18.69
CA GLN A 178 14.64 27.89 17.83
C GLN A 178 14.80 29.06 16.85
N ASN A 179 15.23 28.76 15.62
CA ASN A 179 15.39 29.78 14.57
C ASN A 179 14.04 30.25 13.99
N MET A 180 12.93 29.82 14.60
CA MET A 180 11.58 30.11 14.16
C MET A 180 10.79 30.78 15.29
N SER A 181 10.06 31.85 14.96
CA SER A 181 9.20 32.52 15.95
C SER A 181 8.02 31.58 16.31
N GLU A 182 7.51 31.73 17.54
CA GLU A 182 6.33 31.00 18.00
C GLU A 182 5.11 31.24 17.07
N ALA A 183 4.93 32.47 16.59
CA ALA A 183 3.89 32.82 15.63
C ALA A 183 4.02 32.02 14.32
N THR A 184 5.24 31.84 13.80
CA THR A 184 5.48 31.01 12.58
C THR A 184 5.21 29.56 12.87
N ALA A 185 5.61 29.03 14.02
CA ALA A 185 5.35 27.64 14.41
C ALA A 185 3.83 27.35 14.46
N GLN A 186 3.04 28.26 15.04
CA GLN A 186 1.57 28.15 15.09
C GLN A 186 0.94 28.13 13.67
N ILE A 187 1.46 28.93 12.75
CA ILE A 187 0.99 28.94 11.35
C ILE A 187 1.33 27.60 10.68
N ILE A 188 2.53 27.08 10.89
CA ILE A 188 2.94 25.76 10.35
C ILE A 188 2.01 24.66 10.87
N ASP A 189 1.78 24.58 12.17
CA ASP A 189 0.89 23.59 12.78
C ASP A 189 -0.55 23.71 12.26
N GLY A 190 -1.04 24.95 12.08
CA GLY A 190 -2.34 25.22 11.47
C GLY A 190 -2.45 24.72 10.03
N GLU A 191 -1.43 24.97 9.20
CA GLU A 191 -1.40 24.54 7.80
C GLU A 191 -1.24 23.01 7.66
N VAL A 192 -0.38 22.39 8.47
CA VAL A 192 -0.25 20.91 8.52
C VAL A 192 -1.59 20.28 8.87
N ARG A 193 -2.26 20.78 9.92
CA ARG A 193 -3.58 20.29 10.33
C ARG A 193 -4.61 20.46 9.23
N ARG A 194 -4.63 21.59 8.54
CA ARG A 194 -5.55 21.87 7.42
C ARG A 194 -5.34 20.86 6.30
N ILE A 195 -4.11 20.67 5.83
CA ILE A 195 -3.76 19.76 4.73
C ILE A 195 -4.11 18.31 5.08
N VAL A 196 -3.78 17.87 6.29
CA VAL A 196 -4.13 16.53 6.80
C VAL A 196 -5.66 16.34 6.82
N SER A 197 -6.40 17.34 7.34
CA SER A 197 -7.86 17.29 7.42
C SER A 197 -8.51 17.27 6.03
N GLU A 198 -8.00 18.03 5.07
CA GLU A 198 -8.48 18.02 3.69
C GLU A 198 -8.28 16.66 3.03
N GLY A 199 -7.10 16.04 3.22
CA GLY A 199 -6.83 14.68 2.75
C GLY A 199 -7.79 13.65 3.36
N TYR A 200 -8.02 13.73 4.67
CA TYR A 200 -8.97 12.85 5.36
C TYR A 200 -10.41 13.06 4.86
N HIS A 201 -10.88 14.29 4.73
CA HIS A 201 -12.22 14.57 4.20
C HIS A 201 -12.40 14.08 2.77
N LYS A 202 -11.37 14.26 1.93
CA LYS A 202 -11.37 13.73 0.56
C LYS A 202 -11.47 12.21 0.52
N ALA A 203 -10.72 11.52 1.38
CA ALA A 203 -10.83 10.07 1.53
C ALA A 203 -12.25 9.65 1.93
N ARG A 204 -12.83 10.36 2.90
CA ARG A 204 -14.19 10.09 3.38
C ARG A 204 -15.23 10.25 2.28
N GLU A 205 -15.19 11.34 1.53
CA GLU A 205 -16.09 11.54 0.39
C GLU A 205 -16.04 10.39 -0.60
N ILE A 206 -14.82 9.96 -0.99
CA ILE A 206 -14.62 8.91 -1.98
C ILE A 206 -15.11 7.55 -1.46
N ILE A 207 -14.73 7.17 -0.25
CA ILE A 207 -15.08 5.87 0.36
C ILE A 207 -16.60 5.77 0.53
N PHE A 208 -17.25 6.81 1.08
CA PHE A 208 -18.67 6.80 1.32
C PHE A 208 -19.51 6.78 0.02
N ALA A 209 -19.02 7.42 -1.03
CA ALA A 209 -19.67 7.43 -2.34
C ALA A 209 -19.48 6.12 -3.14
N ASN A 210 -18.53 5.26 -2.76
CA ASN A 210 -18.18 4.04 -3.51
C ASN A 210 -18.14 2.80 -2.62
N ARG A 211 -19.09 2.69 -1.69
CA ARG A 211 -19.14 1.58 -0.74
C ARG A 211 -19.26 0.21 -1.42
N ASP A 212 -20.02 0.11 -2.49
CA ASP A 212 -20.19 -1.09 -3.31
C ASP A 212 -18.84 -1.58 -3.89
N LYS A 213 -17.99 -0.66 -4.34
CA LYS A 213 -16.66 -0.97 -4.85
C LYS A 213 -15.71 -1.38 -3.73
N LEU A 214 -15.81 -0.74 -2.57
CA LEU A 214 -15.05 -1.12 -1.37
C LEU A 214 -15.37 -2.57 -0.98
N GLU A 215 -16.65 -2.93 -0.93
CA GLU A 215 -17.10 -4.30 -0.64
C GLU A 215 -16.58 -5.31 -1.67
N ALA A 216 -16.62 -4.96 -2.97
CA ALA A 216 -16.15 -5.84 -4.04
C ALA A 216 -14.64 -6.13 -3.91
N ILE A 217 -13.82 -5.11 -3.62
CA ILE A 217 -12.38 -5.28 -3.39
C ILE A 217 -12.15 -6.13 -2.14
N THR A 218 -12.86 -5.85 -1.05
CA THR A 218 -12.73 -6.58 0.22
C THR A 218 -13.05 -8.06 0.03
N GLN A 219 -14.15 -8.40 -0.66
CA GLN A 219 -14.50 -9.78 -0.96
C GLN A 219 -13.44 -10.48 -1.80
N ALA A 220 -12.89 -9.81 -2.83
CA ALA A 220 -11.81 -10.35 -3.62
C ALA A 220 -10.54 -10.60 -2.77
N LEU A 221 -10.21 -9.71 -1.83
CA LEU A 221 -9.09 -9.91 -0.91
C LEU A 221 -9.33 -11.07 0.05
N MET A 222 -10.55 -11.27 0.53
CA MET A 222 -10.89 -12.41 1.38
C MET A 222 -10.80 -13.74 0.63
N GLU A 223 -11.14 -13.76 -0.67
CA GLU A 223 -11.10 -14.97 -1.51
C GLU A 223 -9.68 -15.29 -2.00
N TYR A 224 -8.96 -14.30 -2.50
CA TYR A 224 -7.67 -14.51 -3.17
C TYR A 224 -6.45 -14.12 -2.33
N GLU A 225 -6.63 -13.50 -1.17
CA GLU A 225 -5.62 -12.96 -0.24
C GLU A 225 -4.68 -11.92 -0.88
N THR A 226 -4.48 -11.97 -2.19
CA THR A 226 -3.64 -11.03 -2.96
C THR A 226 -4.25 -10.83 -4.33
N ILE A 227 -4.42 -9.57 -4.74
CA ILE A 227 -4.92 -9.19 -6.06
C ILE A 227 -3.98 -8.17 -6.71
N SER A 228 -3.86 -8.23 -8.04
CA SER A 228 -3.13 -7.22 -8.82
C SER A 228 -3.95 -5.94 -8.98
N GLY A 229 -3.30 -4.85 -9.42
CA GLY A 229 -4.01 -3.61 -9.73
C GLY A 229 -5.07 -3.79 -10.82
N GLU A 230 -4.81 -4.62 -11.83
CA GLU A 230 -5.77 -4.93 -12.91
C GLU A 230 -6.95 -5.74 -12.39
N GLU A 231 -6.71 -6.74 -11.54
CA GLU A 231 -7.75 -7.53 -10.88
C GLU A 231 -8.62 -6.63 -9.98
N CYS A 232 -7.99 -5.68 -9.25
CA CYS A 232 -8.71 -4.70 -8.43
C CYS A 232 -9.65 -3.84 -9.27
N ILE A 233 -9.18 -3.30 -10.39
CA ILE A 233 -10.01 -2.52 -11.34
C ILE A 233 -11.14 -3.37 -11.91
N THR A 234 -10.87 -4.63 -12.22
CA THR A 234 -11.86 -5.58 -12.75
C THR A 234 -13.01 -5.78 -11.78
N VAL A 235 -12.73 -6.08 -10.51
CA VAL A 235 -13.79 -6.30 -9.50
C VAL A 235 -14.53 -5.01 -9.15
N MET A 236 -13.86 -3.86 -9.14
CA MET A 236 -14.51 -2.56 -8.97
C MET A 236 -15.53 -2.24 -10.05
N ASN A 237 -15.37 -2.81 -11.24
CA ASN A 237 -16.28 -2.64 -12.38
C ASN A 237 -17.31 -3.79 -12.51
N GLY A 238 -17.43 -4.63 -11.48
CA GLY A 238 -18.37 -5.76 -11.45
C GLY A 238 -17.91 -6.99 -12.24
N GLY A 239 -16.64 -7.03 -12.70
CA GLY A 239 -16.04 -8.20 -13.34
C GLY A 239 -15.61 -9.26 -12.33
N ARG A 240 -15.21 -10.44 -12.84
CA ARG A 240 -14.65 -11.53 -12.04
C ARG A 240 -13.18 -11.70 -12.33
N ILE A 241 -12.40 -12.07 -11.32
CA ILE A 241 -11.01 -12.46 -11.47
C ILE A 241 -10.98 -13.85 -12.13
N VAL A 242 -10.22 -14.00 -13.22
CA VAL A 242 -10.00 -15.27 -13.91
C VAL A 242 -8.50 -15.58 -13.84
N ARG A 243 -8.14 -16.62 -13.12
CA ARG A 243 -6.75 -17.10 -13.02
C ARG A 243 -6.59 -18.40 -13.79
N ALA A 244 -5.46 -18.60 -14.44
CA ALA A 244 -5.21 -19.76 -15.31
C ALA A 244 -5.40 -21.14 -14.62
N ASN A 245 -5.44 -21.19 -13.29
CA ASN A 245 -5.67 -22.40 -12.52
C ASN A 245 -7.17 -22.72 -12.32
N ASP A 246 -8.07 -21.81 -12.63
CA ASP A 246 -9.51 -22.02 -12.47
C ASP A 246 -10.08 -22.94 -13.58
N ASP A 247 -9.40 -23.03 -14.73
CA ASP A 247 -9.80 -23.89 -15.87
C ASP A 247 -9.42 -25.37 -15.68
N GLU A 248 -8.46 -25.71 -14.80
CA GLU A 248 -8.08 -27.10 -14.55
C GLU A 248 -9.07 -27.83 -13.61
N ASN A 249 -9.82 -27.12 -12.81
CA ASN A 249 -10.77 -27.72 -11.85
C ASN A 249 -12.14 -28.04 -12.47
N THR A 250 -12.39 -27.66 -13.73
CA THR A 250 -13.60 -27.97 -14.49
C THR A 250 -13.47 -29.23 -15.37
N LYS A 251 -12.24 -29.72 -15.54
CA LYS A 251 -12.02 -31.02 -16.19
C LYS A 251 -11.90 -32.09 -15.12
N GLY A 252 -13.00 -32.83 -14.91
CA GLY A 252 -13.01 -34.01 -14.03
C GLY A 252 -11.89 -34.98 -14.42
N PRO A 253 -11.44 -35.85 -13.47
CA PRO A 253 -10.29 -36.72 -13.70
C PRO A 253 -10.55 -37.63 -14.90
N ALA A 254 -9.73 -37.46 -15.93
CA ALA A 254 -9.65 -38.47 -17.01
C ALA A 254 -9.17 -39.79 -16.36
N GLY A 255 -10.05 -40.75 -16.29
CA GLY A 255 -9.75 -42.07 -15.75
C GLY A 255 -8.52 -42.69 -16.43
N PRO A 256 -7.72 -43.48 -15.70
CA PRO A 256 -6.52 -44.07 -16.27
C PRO A 256 -6.89 -45.01 -17.42
N ALA A 257 -6.39 -44.70 -18.62
CA ALA A 257 -6.43 -45.63 -19.75
C ALA A 257 -5.52 -46.82 -19.43
N VAL A 258 -6.11 -47.93 -19.08
CA VAL A 258 -5.40 -49.19 -18.92
C VAL A 258 -5.07 -49.74 -20.34
N PRO A 259 -3.80 -49.98 -20.68
CA PRO A 259 -3.49 -50.65 -21.93
C PRO A 259 -3.93 -52.13 -21.86
N VAL A 260 -4.85 -52.51 -22.73
CA VAL A 260 -5.19 -53.93 -22.91
C VAL A 260 -4.04 -54.61 -23.65
N ALA A 261 -3.29 -55.46 -22.94
CA ALA A 261 -2.27 -56.30 -23.53
C ALA A 261 -2.95 -57.41 -24.36
N GLY A 262 -2.76 -57.38 -25.69
CA GLY A 262 -3.09 -58.46 -26.55
C GLY A 262 -2.21 -59.67 -26.25
N ARG A 263 -2.82 -60.85 -26.09
CA ARG A 263 -2.15 -62.18 -26.06
C ARG A 263 -2.30 -62.85 -27.41
N PRO A 264 -1.40 -63.80 -27.68
CA PRO A 264 -0.94 -64.22 -28.98
C PRO A 264 -1.94 -65.05 -29.81
#